data_ec4d769c842b78b9bbf485be2bef6ff3
#
_entry.id   ec4d769c842b78b9bbf485be2bef6ff3
#
_cell.length_a   1.000
_cell.length_b   1.000
_cell.length_c   1.000
_cell.angle_alpha   90.00
_cell.angle_beta   90.00
_cell.angle_gamma   90.00
#
_symmetry.space_group_name_H-M   'P 1'
#
loop_
_entity.id
_entity.type
_entity.pdbx_description
1 polymer ?
#
loop_
_entity_poly.entity_id
_entity_poly.type
_entity_poly.pdbx_seq_one_letter_code
_entity_poly.pdbx_strand_id
1 'polypeptide(L)'
;LPGYDTTTRWGRFRTYLSYLWNDHAYLRLGFKNDHWVSPELVRTNQPWPHQLAEWKKKGIKTVINLRGGFDGSFYALEKYACEKLGLTMVDFVITSREVPIKERVLGARDLFERIEYPALMHCKSGADRAGIMSVLYAHYRLGLPIEEALEQLSFKYLHIKQGKTGVLDYTFERYLTDAAPKGLTFTQWVESPDYDPVKIKADFRAGMIGGIVTEGILRRE
;
A
#
# COMPACT_ATOMS: atom_id res chain seq x y z
N LEU A 1 6.89 21.93 14.83
CA LEU A 1 7.40 22.06 13.46
C LEU A 1 6.45 22.97 12.70
N PRO A 2 6.89 23.98 11.96
CA PRO A 2 6.00 24.78 11.15
C PRO A 2 5.40 23.88 10.07
N GLY A 3 4.12 23.56 10.24
CA GLY A 3 3.36 22.80 9.27
C GLY A 3 3.29 23.54 7.94
N TYR A 4 3.10 22.83 6.85
CA TYR A 4 2.89 23.42 5.54
C TYR A 4 1.57 24.22 5.54
N ASP A 5 1.68 25.53 5.20
CA ASP A 5 0.52 26.40 5.11
C ASP A 5 -0.19 26.21 3.75
N THR A 6 -1.40 25.70 3.76
CA THR A 6 -2.25 25.60 2.57
C THR A 6 -3.38 26.63 2.54
N THR A 7 -3.48 27.49 3.55
CA THR A 7 -4.54 28.50 3.66
C THR A 7 -4.32 29.71 2.76
N THR A 8 -3.07 30.16 2.62
CA THR A 8 -2.69 31.30 1.79
C THR A 8 -2.23 30.87 0.40
N ARG A 9 -2.33 31.74 -0.60
CA ARG A 9 -1.82 31.48 -1.96
C ARG A 9 -0.30 31.26 -1.95
N TRP A 10 0.44 32.05 -1.16
CA TRP A 10 1.88 31.94 -1.04
C TRP A 10 2.30 30.68 -0.30
N GLY A 11 1.63 30.35 0.77
CA GLY A 11 1.86 29.10 1.53
C GLY A 11 1.66 27.86 0.64
N ARG A 12 0.57 27.80 -0.13
CA ARG A 12 0.35 26.73 -1.11
C ARG A 12 1.46 26.65 -2.15
N PHE A 13 1.89 27.78 -2.71
CA PHE A 13 2.98 27.77 -3.69
C PHE A 13 4.27 27.15 -3.10
N ARG A 14 4.66 27.57 -1.89
CA ARG A 14 5.81 26.99 -1.19
C ARG A 14 5.64 25.50 -0.90
N THR A 15 4.44 25.08 -0.53
CA THR A 15 4.12 23.67 -0.28
C THR A 15 4.23 22.84 -1.58
N TYR A 16 3.78 23.40 -2.71
CA TYR A 16 3.96 22.76 -4.02
C TYR A 16 5.43 22.63 -4.42
N LEU A 17 6.25 23.66 -4.17
CA LEU A 17 7.70 23.57 -4.42
C LEU A 17 8.35 22.49 -3.55
N SER A 18 8.01 22.44 -2.27
CA SER A 18 8.48 21.37 -1.37
C SER A 18 8.03 19.99 -1.83
N TYR A 19 6.79 19.85 -2.24
CA TYR A 19 6.27 18.59 -2.78
C TYR A 19 7.01 18.15 -4.04
N LEU A 20 7.26 19.11 -4.95
CA LEU A 20 7.96 18.86 -6.21
C LEU A 20 9.37 18.29 -5.95
N TRP A 21 10.13 18.95 -5.06
CA TRP A 21 11.55 18.64 -4.86
C TRP A 21 11.80 17.63 -3.75
N ASN A 22 11.22 17.79 -2.57
CA ASN A 22 11.52 16.96 -1.41
C ASN A 22 10.85 15.58 -1.51
N ASP A 23 9.66 15.48 -2.12
CA ASP A 23 8.99 14.20 -2.35
C ASP A 23 9.27 13.62 -3.74
N HIS A 24 10.09 14.31 -4.56
CA HIS A 24 10.38 13.94 -5.94
C HIS A 24 9.11 13.79 -6.79
N ALA A 25 8.13 14.66 -6.56
CA ALA A 25 6.82 14.54 -7.18
C ALA A 25 6.85 14.74 -8.69
N TYR A 26 7.86 15.42 -9.22
CA TYR A 26 8.08 15.61 -10.66
C TYR A 26 8.12 14.27 -11.42
N LEU A 27 8.63 13.20 -10.81
CA LEU A 27 8.64 11.86 -11.41
C LEU A 27 7.22 11.32 -11.66
N ARG A 28 6.25 11.79 -10.89
CA ARG A 28 4.84 11.36 -10.97
C ARG A 28 3.97 12.26 -11.86
N LEU A 29 4.54 13.27 -12.50
CA LEU A 29 3.81 14.08 -13.49
C LEU A 29 3.52 13.27 -14.77
N GLY A 30 4.52 12.51 -15.22
CA GLY A 30 4.41 11.67 -16.42
C GLY A 30 4.18 10.18 -16.14
N PHE A 31 4.27 9.75 -14.87
CA PHE A 31 4.13 8.35 -14.50
C PHE A 31 2.89 8.15 -13.65
N LYS A 32 1.98 7.31 -14.14
CA LYS A 32 0.78 6.87 -13.43
C LYS A 32 0.84 5.36 -13.26
N ASN A 33 0.51 4.89 -12.06
CA ASN A 33 0.37 3.45 -11.76
C ASN A 33 -1.07 3.18 -11.31
N ASP A 34 -2.00 3.59 -12.19
CA ASP A 34 -3.44 3.54 -11.93
C ASP A 34 -4.02 2.21 -12.41
N HIS A 35 -4.55 1.41 -11.49
CA HIS A 35 -5.17 0.12 -11.83
C HIS A 35 -6.43 -0.08 -11.00
N TRP A 36 -7.54 -0.40 -11.66
CA TRP A 36 -8.76 -0.81 -10.99
C TRP A 36 -8.60 -2.24 -10.46
N VAL A 37 -8.79 -2.41 -9.16
CA VAL A 37 -8.83 -3.73 -8.50
C VAL A 37 -10.21 -4.34 -8.66
N SER A 38 -11.24 -3.49 -8.62
CA SER A 38 -12.65 -3.78 -8.88
C SER A 38 -13.34 -2.53 -9.42
N PRO A 39 -14.60 -2.59 -9.86
CA PRO A 39 -15.35 -1.38 -10.22
C PRO A 39 -15.48 -0.34 -9.09
N GLU A 40 -15.21 -0.74 -7.84
CA GLU A 40 -15.35 0.11 -6.65
C GLU A 40 -14.02 0.62 -6.09
N LEU A 41 -12.87 0.00 -6.44
CA LEU A 41 -11.57 0.39 -5.88
C LEU A 41 -10.50 0.52 -6.96
N VAL A 42 -9.89 1.70 -7.03
CA VAL A 42 -8.67 1.95 -7.82
C VAL A 42 -7.45 2.09 -6.91
N ARG A 43 -6.35 1.44 -7.29
CA ARG A 43 -5.03 1.63 -6.68
C ARG A 43 -4.18 2.55 -7.56
N THR A 44 -3.35 3.41 -6.95
CA THR A 44 -2.51 4.33 -7.71
C THR A 44 -1.25 4.74 -6.93
N ASN A 45 -0.33 5.44 -7.59
CA ASN A 45 0.73 6.19 -6.93
C ASN A 45 0.14 7.46 -6.27
N GLN A 46 0.97 8.21 -5.50
CA GLN A 46 0.52 9.46 -4.86
C GLN A 46 -0.08 10.42 -5.88
N PRO A 47 -1.37 10.74 -5.81
CA PRO A 47 -2.00 11.64 -6.76
C PRO A 47 -1.63 13.10 -6.47
N TRP A 48 -1.58 13.89 -7.53
CA TRP A 48 -1.52 15.34 -7.44
C TRP A 48 -2.91 15.92 -7.14
N PRO A 49 -3.03 17.13 -6.56
CA PRO A 49 -4.32 17.77 -6.32
C PRO A 49 -5.23 17.87 -7.54
N HIS A 50 -4.70 18.16 -8.73
CA HIS A 50 -5.47 18.19 -9.97
C HIS A 50 -5.95 16.79 -10.39
N GLN A 51 -5.15 15.74 -10.14
CA GLN A 51 -5.56 14.36 -10.41
C GLN A 51 -6.69 13.92 -9.45
N LEU A 52 -6.67 14.37 -8.20
CA LEU A 52 -7.79 14.13 -7.28
C LEU A 52 -9.10 14.76 -7.80
N ALA A 53 -9.02 15.95 -8.42
CA ALA A 53 -10.18 16.55 -9.06
C ALA A 53 -10.69 15.74 -10.27
N GLU A 54 -9.79 15.13 -11.05
CA GLU A 54 -10.17 14.19 -12.11
C GLU A 54 -10.83 12.92 -11.56
N TRP A 55 -10.30 12.36 -10.47
CA TRP A 55 -10.87 11.21 -9.82
C TRP A 55 -12.23 11.50 -9.20
N LYS A 56 -12.41 12.70 -8.62
CA LYS A 56 -13.72 13.14 -8.14
C LYS A 56 -14.76 13.16 -9.26
N LYS A 57 -14.40 13.66 -10.45
CA LYS A 57 -15.28 13.64 -11.64
C LYS A 57 -15.66 12.22 -12.09
N LYS A 58 -14.77 11.25 -11.83
CA LYS A 58 -15.02 9.81 -12.09
C LYS A 58 -15.85 9.14 -10.98
N GLY A 59 -16.31 9.91 -9.99
CA GLY A 59 -17.20 9.41 -8.93
C GLY A 59 -16.50 8.96 -7.65
N ILE A 60 -15.14 9.05 -7.54
CA ILE A 60 -14.44 8.70 -6.30
C ILE A 60 -15.01 9.53 -5.13
N LYS A 61 -15.26 8.86 -4.02
CA LYS A 61 -15.79 9.44 -2.77
C LYS A 61 -14.74 9.40 -1.65
N THR A 62 -13.98 8.31 -1.55
CA THR A 62 -13.00 8.10 -0.49
C THR A 62 -11.59 8.00 -1.08
N VAL A 63 -10.63 8.65 -0.43
CA VAL A 63 -9.19 8.55 -0.72
C VAL A 63 -8.51 7.89 0.49
N ILE A 64 -7.84 6.75 0.26
CA ILE A 64 -7.14 6.01 1.30
C ILE A 64 -5.64 6.26 1.15
N ASN A 65 -5.07 6.99 2.12
CA ASN A 65 -3.63 7.25 2.20
C ASN A 65 -2.93 6.15 3.00
N LEU A 66 -2.02 5.43 2.34
CA LEU A 66 -1.24 4.34 2.97
C LEU A 66 0.16 4.78 3.43
N ARG A 67 0.52 6.05 3.27
CA ARG A 67 1.91 6.50 3.45
C ARG A 67 2.30 6.87 4.87
N GLY A 68 1.40 7.48 5.64
CA GLY A 68 1.79 8.27 6.82
C GLY A 68 2.52 9.55 6.40
N GLY A 69 3.40 10.08 7.29
CA GLY A 69 4.15 11.30 7.01
C GLY A 69 3.27 12.55 7.04
N PHE A 70 2.47 12.66 8.09
CA PHE A 70 1.44 13.68 8.27
C PHE A 70 1.98 15.11 8.37
N ASP A 71 3.28 15.27 8.52
CA ASP A 71 4.03 16.53 8.49
C ASP A 71 4.59 16.87 7.10
N GLY A 72 4.39 16.00 6.11
CA GLY A 72 4.91 16.16 4.75
C GLY A 72 4.08 17.09 3.86
N SER A 73 4.74 17.76 2.91
CA SER A 73 4.08 18.61 1.91
C SER A 73 3.07 17.86 1.07
N PHE A 74 3.34 16.60 0.75
CA PHE A 74 2.43 15.73 0.01
C PHE A 74 1.12 15.51 0.76
N TYR A 75 1.20 15.28 2.08
CA TYR A 75 0.02 15.10 2.92
C TYR A 75 -0.79 16.38 3.05
N ALA A 76 -0.13 17.52 3.29
CA ALA A 76 -0.80 18.81 3.42
C ALA A 76 -1.57 19.17 2.14
N LEU A 77 -0.98 18.96 0.95
CA LEU A 77 -1.63 19.23 -0.34
C LEU A 77 -2.78 18.27 -0.63
N GLU A 78 -2.62 17.00 -0.29
CA GLU A 78 -3.66 15.98 -0.46
C GLU A 78 -4.87 16.27 0.43
N LYS A 79 -4.62 16.53 1.71
CA LYS A 79 -5.67 16.90 2.68
C LYS A 79 -6.42 18.16 2.22
N TYR A 80 -5.69 19.19 1.84
CA TYR A 80 -6.29 20.41 1.29
C TYR A 80 -7.15 20.13 0.06
N ALA A 81 -6.68 19.31 -0.87
CA ALA A 81 -7.41 18.97 -2.07
C ALA A 81 -8.68 18.16 -1.76
N CYS A 82 -8.58 17.15 -0.88
CA CYS A 82 -9.73 16.36 -0.45
C CYS A 82 -10.80 17.22 0.21
N GLU A 83 -10.42 18.12 1.13
CA GLU A 83 -11.34 19.06 1.77
C GLU A 83 -12.05 19.96 0.75
N LYS A 84 -11.30 20.52 -0.21
CA LYS A 84 -11.85 21.38 -1.26
C LYS A 84 -12.79 20.66 -2.23
N LEU A 85 -12.54 19.39 -2.49
CA LEU A 85 -13.31 18.58 -3.42
C LEU A 85 -14.46 17.83 -2.73
N GLY A 86 -14.59 17.90 -1.42
CA GLY A 86 -15.56 17.11 -0.66
C GLY A 86 -15.30 15.61 -0.81
N LEU A 87 -14.02 15.20 -0.76
CA LEU A 87 -13.59 13.81 -0.71
C LEU A 87 -13.34 13.42 0.74
N THR A 88 -13.78 12.24 1.15
CA THR A 88 -13.43 11.67 2.45
C THR A 88 -12.00 11.14 2.38
N MET A 89 -11.10 11.68 3.20
CA MET A 89 -9.74 11.17 3.30
C MET A 89 -9.61 10.27 4.52
N VAL A 90 -9.06 9.07 4.32
CA VAL A 90 -8.83 8.07 5.36
C VAL A 90 -7.36 7.71 5.39
N ASP A 91 -6.73 7.87 6.56
CA ASP A 91 -5.35 7.47 6.77
C ASP A 91 -5.29 6.04 7.30
N PHE A 92 -4.67 5.15 6.52
CA PHE A 92 -4.43 3.77 6.91
C PHE A 92 -2.97 3.41 6.64
N VAL A 93 -2.10 3.76 7.58
CA VAL A 93 -0.65 3.60 7.41
C VAL A 93 -0.26 2.13 7.47
N ILE A 94 0.43 1.67 6.41
CA ILE A 94 1.05 0.36 6.32
C ILE A 94 2.48 0.49 5.82
N THR A 95 3.35 -0.44 6.18
CA THR A 95 4.76 -0.44 5.78
C THR A 95 5.00 -1.36 4.59
N SER A 96 6.07 -1.12 3.82
CA SER A 96 6.42 -1.93 2.64
C SER A 96 7.57 -2.92 2.87
N ARG A 97 8.22 -2.86 4.03
CA ARG A 97 9.44 -3.65 4.33
C ARG A 97 9.34 -4.39 5.66
N GLU A 98 8.15 -4.48 6.19
CA GLU A 98 7.81 -5.19 7.42
C GLU A 98 6.63 -6.10 7.18
N VAL A 99 6.57 -7.20 7.92
CA VAL A 99 5.35 -7.99 8.03
C VAL A 99 4.30 -7.13 8.74
N PRO A 100 3.10 -6.99 8.19
CA PRO A 100 2.07 -6.21 8.86
C PRO A 100 1.74 -6.81 10.23
N ILE A 101 1.54 -5.96 11.21
CA ILE A 101 1.04 -6.44 12.51
C ILE A 101 -0.42 -6.87 12.39
N LYS A 102 -0.85 -7.78 13.24
CA LYS A 102 -2.19 -8.36 13.28
C LYS A 102 -3.29 -7.29 13.20
N GLU A 103 -3.16 -6.23 13.97
CA GLU A 103 -4.13 -5.13 14.04
C GLU A 103 -4.27 -4.40 12.69
N ARG A 104 -3.20 -4.36 11.88
CA ARG A 104 -3.25 -3.77 10.54
C ARG A 104 -3.93 -4.69 9.54
N VAL A 105 -3.69 -5.98 9.62
CA VAL A 105 -4.34 -6.96 8.74
C VAL A 105 -5.85 -6.99 9.01
N LEU A 106 -6.25 -7.14 10.27
CA LEU A 106 -7.66 -7.16 10.65
C LEU A 106 -8.34 -5.80 10.46
N GLY A 107 -7.64 -4.71 10.78
CA GLY A 107 -8.13 -3.34 10.55
C GLY A 107 -8.35 -3.02 9.07
N ALA A 108 -7.65 -3.68 8.14
CA ALA A 108 -7.91 -3.53 6.71
C ALA A 108 -9.27 -4.10 6.31
N ARG A 109 -9.69 -5.24 6.88
CA ARG A 109 -11.04 -5.78 6.71
C ARG A 109 -12.09 -4.76 7.14
N ASP A 110 -11.97 -4.25 8.35
CA ASP A 110 -12.90 -3.28 8.92
C ASP A 110 -12.91 -1.96 8.15
N LEU A 111 -11.76 -1.54 7.59
CA LEU A 111 -11.68 -0.38 6.72
C LEU A 111 -12.52 -0.57 5.47
N PHE A 112 -12.33 -1.68 4.75
CA PHE A 112 -13.02 -1.96 3.49
C PHE A 112 -14.52 -2.21 3.66
N GLU A 113 -14.97 -2.56 4.84
CA GLU A 113 -16.41 -2.65 5.15
C GLU A 113 -17.06 -1.28 5.39
N ARG A 114 -16.32 -0.31 5.95
CA ARG A 114 -16.88 0.96 6.44
C ARG A 114 -16.76 2.14 5.50
N ILE A 115 -15.80 2.11 4.57
CA ILE A 115 -15.59 3.25 3.65
C ILE A 115 -16.71 3.39 2.63
N GLU A 116 -16.87 4.61 2.14
CA GLU A 116 -17.81 4.90 1.06
C GLU A 116 -17.12 4.71 -0.30
N TYR A 117 -17.73 3.93 -1.17
CA TYR A 117 -17.22 3.62 -2.51
C TYR A 117 -17.88 4.52 -3.58
N PRO A 118 -17.27 4.69 -4.77
CA PRO A 118 -15.94 4.19 -5.17
C PRO A 118 -14.79 4.87 -4.42
N ALA A 119 -13.71 4.12 -4.17
CA ALA A 119 -12.56 4.59 -3.42
C ALA A 119 -11.26 4.56 -4.26
N LEU A 120 -10.37 5.49 -3.96
CA LEU A 120 -9.01 5.52 -4.47
C LEU A 120 -8.04 5.21 -3.32
N MET A 121 -7.16 4.25 -3.54
CA MET A 121 -6.15 3.86 -2.56
C MET A 121 -4.75 4.07 -3.13
N HIS A 122 -3.87 4.73 -2.39
CA HIS A 122 -2.54 5.04 -2.89
C HIS A 122 -1.43 4.92 -1.84
N CYS A 123 -0.22 4.75 -2.35
CA CYS A 123 1.02 4.96 -1.60
C CYS A 123 1.95 5.89 -2.38
N LYS A 124 3.26 5.85 -2.21
CA LYS A 124 4.18 6.71 -2.98
C LYS A 124 4.26 6.30 -4.46
N SER A 125 4.50 5.02 -4.74
CA SER A 125 4.68 4.44 -6.07
C SER A 125 3.47 3.67 -6.60
N GLY A 126 2.50 3.32 -5.73
CA GLY A 126 1.38 2.45 -6.08
C GLY A 126 1.74 0.96 -6.14
N ALA A 127 2.99 0.57 -5.84
CA ALA A 127 3.48 -0.80 -5.95
C ALA A 127 3.22 -1.63 -4.68
N ASP A 128 4.06 -1.46 -3.64
CA ASP A 128 4.13 -2.39 -2.51
C ASP A 128 2.97 -2.24 -1.52
N ARG A 129 2.82 -1.05 -0.90
CA ARG A 129 1.76 -0.80 0.11
C ARG A 129 0.37 -0.85 -0.50
N ALA A 130 0.20 -0.29 -1.71
CA ALA A 130 -1.03 -0.44 -2.47
C ALA A 130 -1.24 -1.91 -2.90
N GLY A 131 -0.16 -2.64 -3.18
CA GLY A 131 -0.19 -4.06 -3.52
C GLY A 131 -0.76 -4.91 -2.39
N ILE A 132 -0.13 -4.87 -1.21
CA ILE A 132 -0.60 -5.68 -0.07
C ILE A 132 -2.04 -5.32 0.32
N MET A 133 -2.40 -4.04 0.31
CA MET A 133 -3.77 -3.65 0.63
C MET A 133 -4.76 -4.09 -0.45
N SER A 134 -4.32 -4.21 -1.71
CA SER A 134 -5.15 -4.78 -2.78
C SER A 134 -5.33 -6.29 -2.63
N VAL A 135 -4.33 -7.02 -2.13
CA VAL A 135 -4.48 -8.44 -1.73
C VAL A 135 -5.54 -8.57 -0.63
N LEU A 136 -5.41 -7.79 0.43
CA LEU A 136 -6.36 -7.80 1.54
C LEU A 136 -7.78 -7.40 1.08
N TYR A 137 -7.90 -6.41 0.20
CA TYR A 137 -9.19 -6.04 -0.39
C TYR A 137 -9.79 -7.17 -1.23
N ALA A 138 -8.99 -7.77 -2.09
CA ALA A 138 -9.43 -8.88 -2.94
C ALA A 138 -9.90 -10.08 -2.09
N HIS A 139 -9.19 -10.36 -1.00
CA HIS A 139 -9.56 -11.43 -0.08
C HIS A 139 -10.81 -11.08 0.76
N TYR A 140 -10.78 -9.96 1.49
CA TYR A 140 -11.83 -9.64 2.45
C TYR A 140 -13.11 -9.10 1.82
N ARG A 141 -12.98 -8.28 0.77
CA ARG A 141 -14.15 -7.62 0.15
C ARG A 141 -14.70 -8.37 -1.06
N LEU A 142 -13.82 -8.97 -1.88
CA LEU A 142 -14.24 -9.72 -3.07
C LEU A 142 -14.37 -11.23 -2.81
N GLY A 143 -13.92 -11.72 -1.65
CA GLY A 143 -14.00 -13.13 -1.28
C GLY A 143 -13.04 -14.04 -2.03
N LEU A 144 -12.00 -13.49 -2.68
CA LEU A 144 -11.03 -14.29 -3.41
C LEU A 144 -10.12 -15.07 -2.45
N PRO A 145 -9.73 -16.31 -2.79
CA PRO A 145 -8.69 -17.01 -2.07
C PRO A 145 -7.36 -16.24 -2.14
N ILE A 146 -6.50 -16.42 -1.13
CA ILE A 146 -5.23 -15.69 -1.03
C ILE A 146 -4.34 -15.95 -2.23
N GLU A 147 -4.33 -17.17 -2.79
CA GLU A 147 -3.57 -17.55 -3.98
C GLU A 147 -3.89 -16.64 -5.18
N GLU A 148 -5.17 -16.38 -5.41
CA GLU A 148 -5.61 -15.50 -6.51
C GLU A 148 -5.39 -14.04 -6.16
N ALA A 149 -5.66 -13.64 -4.93
CA ALA A 149 -5.47 -12.28 -4.46
C ALA A 149 -4.00 -11.82 -4.56
N LEU A 150 -3.03 -12.73 -4.43
CA LEU A 150 -1.59 -12.45 -4.54
C LEU A 150 -1.17 -11.88 -5.91
N GLU A 151 -1.95 -12.03 -6.95
CA GLU A 151 -1.69 -11.39 -8.24
C GLU A 151 -1.60 -9.86 -8.13
N GLN A 152 -2.16 -9.27 -7.08
CA GLN A 152 -2.03 -7.85 -6.76
C GLN A 152 -0.62 -7.43 -6.31
N LEU A 153 0.23 -8.38 -5.91
CA LEU A 153 1.66 -8.21 -5.64
C LEU A 153 2.46 -8.79 -6.82
N SER A 154 2.51 -8.08 -7.93
CA SER A 154 3.20 -8.53 -9.14
C SER A 154 3.92 -7.38 -9.85
N PHE A 155 4.82 -7.74 -10.76
CA PHE A 155 5.57 -6.78 -11.57
C PHE A 155 4.65 -5.92 -12.46
N LYS A 156 3.46 -6.40 -12.81
CA LYS A 156 2.42 -5.61 -13.49
C LYS A 156 2.16 -4.27 -12.78
N TYR A 157 2.29 -4.26 -11.46
CA TYR A 157 2.10 -3.08 -10.61
C TYR A 157 3.42 -2.51 -10.08
N LEU A 158 4.55 -2.91 -10.68
CA LEU A 158 5.91 -2.54 -10.31
C LEU A 158 6.36 -3.04 -8.91
N HIS A 159 5.69 -4.06 -8.40
CA HIS A 159 6.16 -4.75 -7.21
C HIS A 159 7.26 -5.76 -7.59
N ILE A 160 8.36 -5.76 -6.82
CA ILE A 160 9.53 -6.62 -7.03
C ILE A 160 9.70 -7.55 -5.83
N LYS A 161 9.32 -8.81 -6.01
CA LYS A 161 9.37 -9.83 -4.97
C LYS A 161 10.80 -10.12 -4.47
N GLN A 162 11.80 -10.03 -5.35
CA GLN A 162 13.21 -10.36 -5.05
C GLN A 162 13.91 -9.32 -4.15
N GLY A 163 13.23 -8.22 -3.82
CA GLY A 163 13.77 -7.16 -2.97
C GLY A 163 13.34 -7.28 -1.49
N LYS A 164 13.69 -6.26 -0.72
CA LYS A 164 13.26 -6.15 0.70
C LYS A 164 11.75 -6.11 0.88
N THR A 165 11.01 -5.74 -0.17
CA THR A 165 9.54 -5.67 -0.20
C THR A 165 8.91 -7.04 -0.41
N GLY A 166 9.67 -8.05 -0.84
CA GLY A 166 9.22 -9.45 -0.95
C GLY A 166 8.79 -10.08 0.37
N VAL A 167 9.09 -9.43 1.50
CA VAL A 167 8.53 -9.83 2.80
C VAL A 167 6.99 -9.78 2.82
N LEU A 168 6.39 -8.95 1.96
CA LEU A 168 4.94 -8.88 1.82
C LEU A 168 4.37 -10.15 1.17
N ASP A 169 4.99 -10.61 0.08
CA ASP A 169 4.65 -11.89 -0.55
C ASP A 169 4.87 -13.04 0.41
N TYR A 170 6.04 -13.06 1.05
CA TYR A 170 6.43 -14.11 1.99
C TYR A 170 5.44 -14.25 3.15
N THR A 171 4.82 -13.17 3.59
CA THR A 171 3.77 -13.21 4.62
C THR A 171 2.59 -14.08 4.19
N PHE A 172 2.10 -13.92 2.96
CA PHE A 172 0.99 -14.73 2.45
C PHE A 172 1.44 -16.15 2.10
N GLU A 173 2.66 -16.33 1.59
CA GLU A 173 3.23 -17.64 1.32
C GLU A 173 3.33 -18.49 2.59
N ARG A 174 3.68 -17.89 3.72
CA ARG A 174 3.68 -18.58 5.03
C ARG A 174 2.28 -19.05 5.42
N TYR A 175 1.25 -18.26 5.16
CA TYR A 175 -0.12 -18.73 5.34
C TYR A 175 -0.42 -19.96 4.46
N LEU A 176 -0.10 -19.86 3.18
CA LEU A 176 -0.38 -20.93 2.20
C LEU A 176 0.38 -22.22 2.49
N THR A 177 1.58 -22.14 3.07
CA THR A 177 2.39 -23.32 3.40
C THR A 177 2.11 -23.89 4.78
N ASP A 178 1.86 -23.04 5.78
CA ASP A 178 1.87 -23.45 7.18
C ASP A 178 0.45 -23.62 7.79
N ALA A 179 -0.52 -22.85 7.29
CA ALA A 179 -1.85 -22.77 7.89
C ALA A 179 -2.98 -23.27 6.98
N ALA A 180 -2.98 -22.91 5.72
CA ALA A 180 -4.01 -23.32 4.76
C ALA A 180 -4.11 -24.86 4.63
N PRO A 181 -3.00 -25.65 4.58
CA PRO A 181 -3.08 -27.10 4.54
C PRO A 181 -3.68 -27.73 5.81
N LYS A 182 -3.70 -26.99 6.93
CA LYS A 182 -4.35 -27.41 8.19
C LYS A 182 -5.82 -27.01 8.25
N GLY A 183 -6.36 -26.41 7.19
CA GLY A 183 -7.76 -25.97 7.12
C GLY A 183 -8.04 -24.64 7.82
N LEU A 184 -7.01 -23.88 8.23
CA LEU A 184 -7.21 -22.57 8.82
C LEU A 184 -7.50 -21.53 7.74
N THR A 185 -8.49 -20.66 7.97
CA THR A 185 -8.68 -19.46 7.15
C THR A 185 -7.56 -18.48 7.41
N PHE A 186 -7.34 -17.54 6.46
CA PHE A 186 -6.32 -16.49 6.61
C PHE A 186 -6.55 -15.66 7.89
N THR A 187 -7.80 -15.30 8.17
CA THR A 187 -8.15 -14.57 9.40
C THR A 187 -7.83 -15.38 10.66
N GLN A 188 -8.20 -16.66 10.70
CA GLN A 188 -7.89 -17.55 11.84
C GLN A 188 -6.38 -17.67 12.08
N TRP A 189 -5.60 -17.78 10.98
CA TRP A 189 -4.15 -17.81 11.11
C TRP A 189 -3.59 -16.48 11.65
N VAL A 190 -4.03 -15.34 11.13
CA VAL A 190 -3.62 -14.02 11.63
C VAL A 190 -3.99 -13.83 13.10
N GLU A 191 -5.10 -14.41 13.55
CA GLU A 191 -5.54 -14.35 14.95
C GLU A 191 -4.80 -15.34 15.86
N SER A 192 -4.17 -16.36 15.29
CA SER A 192 -3.46 -17.40 16.03
C SER A 192 -2.09 -16.92 16.56
N PRO A 193 -1.50 -17.65 17.52
CA PRO A 193 -0.12 -17.41 17.97
C PRO A 193 0.93 -17.69 16.88
N ASP A 194 0.59 -18.44 15.82
CA ASP A 194 1.50 -18.77 14.73
C ASP A 194 1.78 -17.55 13.82
N TYR A 195 0.93 -16.54 13.86
CA TYR A 195 1.19 -15.27 13.20
C TYR A 195 2.10 -14.39 14.04
N ASP A 196 3.39 -14.57 13.87
CA ASP A 196 4.43 -13.77 14.51
C ASP A 196 5.18 -12.94 13.46
N PRO A 197 4.88 -11.63 13.32
CA PRO A 197 5.52 -10.76 12.36
C PRO A 197 7.04 -10.67 12.50
N VAL A 198 7.57 -10.78 13.72
CA VAL A 198 9.02 -10.72 14.00
C VAL A 198 9.69 -11.97 13.48
N LYS A 199 9.12 -13.13 13.79
CA LYS A 199 9.65 -14.43 13.33
C LYS A 199 9.54 -14.56 11.82
N ILE A 200 8.38 -14.25 11.22
CA ILE A 200 8.18 -14.32 9.77
C ILE A 200 9.22 -13.43 9.05
N LYS A 201 9.50 -12.24 9.57
CA LYS A 201 10.51 -11.34 9.00
C LYS A 201 11.92 -11.88 9.16
N ALA A 202 12.25 -12.50 10.29
CA ALA A 202 13.55 -13.12 10.54
C ALA A 202 13.78 -14.29 9.56
N ASP A 203 12.78 -15.15 9.38
CA ASP A 203 12.83 -16.29 8.45
C ASP A 203 13.03 -15.81 7.00
N PHE A 204 12.29 -14.77 6.57
CA PHE A 204 12.47 -14.15 5.25
C PHE A 204 13.90 -13.64 5.03
N ARG A 205 14.48 -12.95 6.02
CA ARG A 205 15.87 -12.45 5.93
C ARG A 205 16.89 -13.58 5.85
N ALA A 206 16.71 -14.62 6.65
CA ALA A 206 17.58 -15.80 6.63
C ALA A 206 17.55 -16.49 5.25
N GLY A 207 16.36 -16.64 4.66
CA GLY A 207 16.19 -17.18 3.32
C GLY A 207 16.87 -16.35 2.23
N MET A 208 16.79 -15.02 2.30
CA MET A 208 17.49 -14.12 1.37
C MET A 208 19.01 -14.28 1.45
N ILE A 209 19.58 -14.37 2.65
CA ILE A 209 21.02 -14.55 2.84
C ILE A 209 21.46 -15.93 2.33
N GLY A 210 20.72 -16.98 2.64
CA GLY A 210 20.97 -18.34 2.15
C GLY A 210 20.96 -18.43 0.63
N GLY A 211 20.00 -17.81 -0.03
CA GLY A 211 19.91 -17.73 -1.49
C GLY A 211 21.12 -17.03 -2.12
N ILE A 212 21.56 -15.90 -1.56
CA ILE A 212 22.74 -15.16 -2.07
C ILE A 212 24.01 -16.00 -1.94
N VAL A 213 24.17 -16.72 -0.82
CA VAL A 213 25.35 -17.59 -0.61
C VAL A 213 25.36 -18.74 -1.62
N THR A 214 24.21 -19.37 -1.86
CA THR A 214 24.09 -20.48 -2.81
C THR A 214 24.36 -20.04 -4.24
N GLU A 215 23.81 -18.91 -4.70
CA GLU A 215 24.08 -18.36 -6.04
C GLU A 215 25.54 -17.90 -6.19
N GLY A 216 26.16 -17.38 -5.13
CA GLY A 216 27.56 -16.97 -5.13
C GLY A 216 28.54 -18.14 -5.23
N ILE A 217 28.18 -19.31 -4.71
CA ILE A 217 28.96 -20.54 -4.82
C ILE A 217 28.82 -21.16 -6.22
N LEU A 218 27.59 -21.25 -6.75
CA LEU A 218 27.31 -21.85 -8.06
C LEU A 218 27.88 -21.05 -9.25
N ARG A 219 28.16 -19.75 -9.09
CA ARG A 219 28.82 -18.93 -10.12
C ARG A 219 30.35 -19.04 -10.12
N ARG A 220 30.95 -19.79 -9.20
CA ARG A 220 32.41 -19.99 -9.10
C ARG A 220 32.88 -21.37 -9.59
N GLU A 221 31.97 -22.22 -10.03
CA GLU A 221 32.23 -23.44 -10.78
C GLU A 221 31.94 -23.19 -12.29
#